data_cc292f5bc4559bfa54ecdc672b7bafe6
#
_entry.id   cc292f5bc4559bfa54ecdc672b7bafe6
#
_cell.length_a   1.000
_cell.length_b   1.000
_cell.length_c   1.000
_cell.angle_alpha   90.00
_cell.angle_beta   90.00
_cell.angle_gamma   90.00
#
_symmetry.space_group_name_H-M   'P 1'
#
loop_
_entity.id
_entity.type
_entity.pdbx_description
1 polymer ?
#
loop_
_entity_poly.entity_id
_entity_poly.type
_entity_poly.pdbx_seq_one_letter_code
_entity_poly.pdbx_strand_id
1 'polypeptide(L)'
;MQRTCDICGDREATLFESVIIDNNPVEYGYCRECYENALKCGKNPHEEANFRLSRRDKECKICGYTIEDFEKNFLFGCANCYSQMRKIALDAASKAQGVNAEFLHAHAPKKTVSTILDLKGRGAYEDGNYNRGGNFERFGESDLQSRPSDLQSRPNGELLKSAKDCTINELVKNNVVSSRVRLARNVTGLEFPRNIKTTDQRVVDLMNGAYAAAQGVFEARLLPMNKLKKEQKKALIERHLISLALANNTQNGAAIVEGDKKFGISVMINEEDHVREQCVEEGFKLKRAYERLRVYDERLLHTLPVAYDPQLGFLTACPTNLGTGMRASCMLFLPALKRAGAIEDALKTFKSEFGLTV
;
A
#
# COMPACT_ATOMS: atom_id res chain seq x y z
N MET A 1 17.89 29.49 -13.95
CA MET A 1 17.80 29.02 -12.55
C MET A 1 19.14 29.23 -11.90
N GLN A 2 19.21 29.93 -10.78
CA GLN A 2 20.45 30.13 -10.03
C GLN A 2 20.85 28.81 -9.37
N ARG A 3 22.09 28.37 -9.56
CA ARG A 3 22.62 27.14 -8.98
C ARG A 3 22.92 27.34 -7.50
N THR A 4 22.47 26.44 -6.64
CA THR A 4 22.78 26.46 -5.21
C THR A 4 24.14 25.84 -4.91
N CYS A 5 24.75 26.23 -3.80
CA CYS A 5 26.05 25.73 -3.34
C CYS A 5 26.00 24.21 -3.05
N ASP A 6 26.91 23.46 -3.68
CA ASP A 6 26.97 22.00 -3.53
C ASP A 6 27.42 21.54 -2.11
N ILE A 7 28.02 22.46 -1.32
CA ILE A 7 28.36 22.17 0.08
C ILE A 7 27.19 22.42 1.03
N CYS A 8 26.52 23.58 1.04
CA CYS A 8 25.44 23.86 2.00
C CYS A 8 24.03 23.60 1.42
N GLY A 9 23.84 23.76 0.11
CA GLY A 9 22.54 23.61 -0.55
C GLY A 9 21.57 24.75 -0.39
N ASP A 10 21.92 25.78 0.41
CA ASP A 10 21.00 26.86 0.80
C ASP A 10 21.33 28.17 0.11
N ARG A 11 22.62 28.46 -0.06
CA ARG A 11 23.11 29.73 -0.64
C ARG A 11 23.42 29.57 -2.12
N GLU A 12 23.35 30.66 -2.86
CA GLU A 12 23.75 30.72 -4.25
C GLU A 12 25.21 30.38 -4.45
N ALA A 13 25.52 29.55 -5.45
CA ALA A 13 26.88 29.22 -5.85
C ALA A 13 27.48 30.41 -6.63
N THR A 14 28.59 30.96 -6.12
CA THR A 14 29.31 32.10 -6.71
C THR A 14 30.70 31.72 -7.21
N LEU A 15 31.19 30.54 -6.83
CA LEU A 15 32.49 29.96 -7.23
C LEU A 15 32.23 28.60 -7.90
N PHE A 16 32.89 28.35 -9.02
CA PHE A 16 32.73 27.12 -9.78
C PHE A 16 34.10 26.49 -10.02
N GLU A 17 34.21 25.19 -9.86
CA GLU A 17 35.40 24.38 -10.04
C GLU A 17 35.06 23.13 -10.85
N SER A 18 35.87 22.83 -11.89
CA SER A 18 35.71 21.61 -12.68
C SER A 18 36.80 20.61 -12.28
N VAL A 19 36.39 19.42 -11.84
CA VAL A 19 37.29 18.32 -11.43
C VAL A 19 37.03 17.13 -12.35
N ILE A 20 38.09 16.46 -12.79
CA ILE A 20 37.99 15.24 -13.60
C ILE A 20 37.82 14.05 -12.66
N ILE A 21 36.67 13.38 -12.70
CA ILE A 21 36.36 12.15 -11.95
C ILE A 21 36.02 11.06 -12.97
N ASP A 22 36.73 9.93 -12.90
CA ASP A 22 36.53 8.79 -13.82
C ASP A 22 36.53 9.20 -15.30
N ASN A 23 37.51 10.02 -15.69
CA ASN A 23 37.65 10.60 -17.05
C ASN A 23 36.51 11.52 -17.52
N ASN A 24 35.61 11.93 -16.64
CA ASN A 24 34.55 12.88 -16.96
C ASN A 24 34.73 14.19 -16.18
N PRO A 25 34.57 15.37 -16.80
CA PRO A 25 34.57 16.64 -16.10
C PRO A 25 33.29 16.80 -15.27
N VAL A 26 33.43 16.99 -13.97
CA VAL A 26 32.33 17.30 -13.05
C VAL A 26 32.54 18.71 -12.52
N GLU A 27 31.52 19.56 -12.70
CA GLU A 27 31.54 20.94 -12.24
C GLU A 27 30.85 21.05 -10.87
N TYR A 28 31.55 21.65 -9.91
CA TYR A 28 31.03 21.97 -8.57
C TYR A 28 30.82 23.47 -8.43
N GLY A 29 29.71 23.84 -7.73
CA GLY A 29 29.41 25.23 -7.42
C GLY A 29 29.42 25.46 -5.91
N TYR A 30 30.12 26.50 -5.45
CA TYR A 30 30.27 26.83 -4.03
C TYR A 30 29.82 28.26 -3.72
N CYS A 31 29.21 28.46 -2.56
CA CYS A 31 29.15 29.80 -1.99
C CYS A 31 30.51 30.14 -1.34
N ARG A 32 30.86 31.42 -1.32
CA ARG A 32 32.17 31.92 -0.82
C ARG A 32 32.50 31.40 0.57
N GLU A 33 31.55 31.45 1.48
CA GLU A 33 31.74 31.04 2.87
C GLU A 33 32.05 29.53 3.02
N CYS A 34 31.34 28.66 2.30
CA CYS A 34 31.59 27.22 2.33
C CYS A 34 32.96 26.87 1.75
N TYR A 35 33.36 27.52 0.65
CA TYR A 35 34.63 27.32 0.03
C TYR A 35 35.78 27.72 0.95
N GLU A 36 35.73 28.93 1.53
CA GLU A 36 36.75 29.43 2.45
C GLU A 36 36.85 28.59 3.74
N ASN A 37 35.70 28.11 4.27
CA ASN A 37 35.68 27.26 5.46
C ASN A 37 36.28 25.87 5.18
N ALA A 38 36.05 25.28 4.02
CA ALA A 38 36.66 24.01 3.65
C ALA A 38 38.19 24.16 3.62
N LEU A 39 38.71 25.19 2.96
CA LEU A 39 40.16 25.46 2.91
C LEU A 39 40.76 25.75 4.27
N LYS A 40 40.09 26.55 5.13
CA LYS A 40 40.58 26.83 6.52
C LYS A 40 40.65 25.57 7.36
N CYS A 41 39.78 24.58 7.10
CA CYS A 41 39.79 23.29 7.79
C CYS A 41 40.74 22.27 7.16
N GLY A 42 41.54 22.67 6.15
CA GLY A 42 42.44 21.76 5.43
C GLY A 42 41.74 20.69 4.61
N LYS A 43 40.46 20.92 4.28
CA LYS A 43 39.66 20.00 3.48
C LYS A 43 39.55 20.48 2.03
N ASN A 44 39.47 19.55 1.12
CA ASN A 44 39.27 19.85 -0.28
C ASN A 44 37.78 20.18 -0.55
N PRO A 45 37.43 21.37 -1.11
CA PRO A 45 36.03 21.77 -1.34
C PRO A 45 35.22 20.75 -2.13
N HIS A 46 35.76 20.13 -3.17
CA HIS A 46 35.06 19.13 -3.98
C HIS A 46 34.84 17.81 -3.22
N GLU A 47 35.76 17.39 -2.35
CA GLU A 47 35.59 16.23 -1.50
C GLU A 47 34.50 16.48 -0.45
N GLU A 48 34.45 17.68 0.15
CA GLU A 48 33.39 18.08 1.08
C GLU A 48 32.05 18.18 0.37
N ALA A 49 32.01 18.68 -0.88
CA ALA A 49 30.81 18.69 -1.70
C ALA A 49 30.34 17.27 -2.04
N ASN A 50 31.25 16.39 -2.49
CA ASN A 50 30.95 14.99 -2.75
C ASN A 50 30.48 14.25 -1.51
N PHE A 51 31.12 14.47 -0.37
CA PHE A 51 30.70 13.88 0.90
C PHE A 51 29.29 14.35 1.28
N ARG A 52 28.95 15.62 1.08
CA ARG A 52 27.61 16.15 1.34
C ARG A 52 26.59 15.76 0.28
N LEU A 53 26.96 15.75 -0.99
CA LEU A 53 26.10 15.24 -2.07
C LEU A 53 25.79 13.75 -1.84
N SER A 54 26.80 12.95 -1.49
CA SER A 54 26.61 11.54 -1.15
C SER A 54 25.74 11.32 0.09
N ARG A 55 25.72 12.26 1.04
CA ARG A 55 24.80 12.24 2.19
C ARG A 55 23.43 12.80 1.88
N ARG A 56 23.33 13.83 1.01
CA ARG A 56 22.03 14.38 0.57
C ARG A 56 21.20 13.35 -0.15
N ASP A 57 21.84 12.49 -0.92
CA ASP A 57 21.16 11.39 -1.63
C ASP A 57 20.88 10.19 -0.70
N LYS A 58 21.40 10.19 0.53
CA LYS A 58 21.29 9.07 1.49
C LYS A 58 20.27 9.32 2.61
N GLU A 59 19.78 10.55 2.78
CA GLU A 59 18.89 10.93 3.87
C GLU A 59 17.70 11.77 3.36
N CYS A 60 16.51 11.41 3.78
CA CYS A 60 15.32 12.21 3.47
C CYS A 60 15.31 13.51 4.28
N LYS A 61 15.32 14.65 3.60
CA LYS A 61 15.34 15.99 4.23
C LYS A 61 14.10 16.30 5.08
N ILE A 62 13.00 15.57 4.85
CA ILE A 62 11.74 15.81 5.56
C ILE A 62 11.64 14.97 6.82
N CYS A 63 11.93 13.66 6.74
CA CYS A 63 11.76 12.77 7.89
C CYS A 63 13.09 12.25 8.47
N GLY A 64 14.24 12.60 7.90
CA GLY A 64 15.55 12.14 8.35
C GLY A 64 15.85 10.66 8.08
N TYR A 65 14.97 9.98 7.32
CA TYR A 65 15.12 8.55 7.01
C TYR A 65 16.27 8.33 6.03
N THR A 66 17.15 7.38 6.33
CA THR A 66 18.36 7.13 5.54
C THR A 66 18.21 5.90 4.63
N ILE A 67 19.12 5.77 3.65
CA ILE A 67 19.23 4.55 2.84
C ILE A 67 19.53 3.33 3.72
N GLU A 68 20.39 3.49 4.74
CA GLU A 68 20.72 2.41 5.67
C GLU A 68 19.51 1.93 6.47
N ASP A 69 18.60 2.85 6.83
CA ASP A 69 17.32 2.49 7.46
C ASP A 69 16.44 1.72 6.51
N PHE A 70 16.41 2.10 5.23
CA PHE A 70 15.68 1.36 4.20
C PHE A 70 16.26 -0.05 3.99
N GLU A 71 17.57 -0.18 3.89
CA GLU A 71 18.24 -1.49 3.72
C GLU A 71 17.98 -2.45 4.89
N LYS A 72 17.86 -1.93 6.12
CA LYS A 72 17.52 -2.72 7.31
C LYS A 72 16.07 -3.18 7.36
N ASN A 73 15.16 -2.36 6.86
CA ASN A 73 13.72 -2.55 7.11
C ASN A 73 12.89 -2.76 5.85
N PHE A 74 13.40 -2.42 4.68
CA PHE A 74 12.71 -2.39 3.39
C PHE A 74 11.42 -1.53 3.39
N LEU A 75 11.38 -0.50 4.26
CA LEU A 75 10.29 0.45 4.37
C LEU A 75 10.82 1.87 4.22
N PHE A 76 10.06 2.75 3.56
CA PHE A 76 10.36 4.18 3.51
C PHE A 76 9.81 4.92 4.74
N GLY A 77 10.40 6.09 5.05
CA GLY A 77 10.04 6.88 6.22
C GLY A 77 8.86 7.83 6.00
N CYS A 78 8.70 8.34 4.78
CA CYS A 78 7.58 9.21 4.38
C CYS A 78 7.43 9.25 2.85
N ALA A 79 6.38 9.89 2.36
CA ALA A 79 6.14 10.04 0.91
C ALA A 79 7.28 10.76 0.17
N ASN A 80 7.96 11.72 0.83
CA ASN A 80 9.08 12.45 0.22
C ASN A 80 10.34 11.61 0.02
N CYS A 81 10.50 10.48 0.71
CA CYS A 81 11.61 9.55 0.45
C CYS A 81 11.60 9.07 -1.00
N TYR A 82 10.43 8.90 -1.60
CA TYR A 82 10.29 8.47 -2.99
C TYR A 82 10.85 9.46 -4.01
N SER A 83 10.73 10.77 -3.77
CA SER A 83 11.32 11.79 -4.63
C SER A 83 12.83 11.92 -4.41
N GLN A 84 13.29 11.81 -3.18
CA GLN A 84 14.69 12.04 -2.82
C GLN A 84 15.57 10.80 -3.04
N MET A 85 15.02 9.60 -2.89
CA MET A 85 15.70 8.31 -3.12
C MET A 85 15.10 7.56 -4.31
N ARG A 86 14.71 8.29 -5.37
CA ARG A 86 13.91 7.76 -6.48
C ARG A 86 14.49 6.52 -7.14
N LYS A 87 15.80 6.48 -7.39
CA LYS A 87 16.46 5.32 -8.00
C LYS A 87 16.33 4.08 -7.13
N ILE A 88 16.57 4.21 -5.82
CA ILE A 88 16.45 3.10 -4.85
C ILE A 88 15.00 2.64 -4.75
N ALA A 89 14.05 3.59 -4.73
CA ALA A 89 12.63 3.28 -4.68
C ALA A 89 12.16 2.48 -5.91
N LEU A 90 12.59 2.88 -7.10
CA LEU A 90 12.30 2.17 -8.35
C LEU A 90 12.91 0.77 -8.39
N ASP A 91 14.19 0.64 -8.02
CA ASP A 91 14.90 -0.64 -7.98
C ASP A 91 14.25 -1.60 -6.96
N ALA A 92 13.91 -1.08 -5.78
CA ALA A 92 13.26 -1.86 -4.75
C ALA A 92 11.85 -2.32 -5.17
N ALA A 93 11.06 -1.43 -5.77
CA ALA A 93 9.73 -1.75 -6.27
C ALA A 93 9.78 -2.77 -7.42
N SER A 94 10.70 -2.59 -8.37
CA SER A 94 10.91 -3.53 -9.48
C SER A 94 11.26 -4.93 -9.00
N LYS A 95 12.21 -5.03 -8.06
CA LYS A 95 12.60 -6.31 -7.45
C LYS A 95 11.46 -6.94 -6.67
N ALA A 96 10.74 -6.15 -5.88
CA ALA A 96 9.66 -6.64 -5.04
C ALA A 96 8.42 -7.09 -5.83
N GLN A 97 8.14 -6.44 -6.96
CA GLN A 97 6.98 -6.73 -7.81
C GLN A 97 7.30 -7.64 -8.99
N GLY A 98 8.59 -7.92 -9.24
CA GLY A 98 9.03 -8.77 -10.35
C GLY A 98 8.78 -8.17 -11.74
N VAL A 99 8.69 -6.83 -11.83
CA VAL A 99 8.47 -6.09 -13.08
C VAL A 99 9.55 -5.03 -13.29
N ASN A 100 9.84 -4.68 -14.54
CA ASN A 100 10.75 -3.59 -14.83
C ASN A 100 10.17 -2.25 -14.36
N ALA A 101 11.04 -1.33 -13.93
CA ALA A 101 10.65 -0.01 -13.42
C ALA A 101 9.75 0.78 -14.40
N GLU A 102 9.93 0.58 -15.71
CA GLU A 102 9.12 1.17 -16.76
C GLU A 102 7.66 0.70 -16.78
N PHE A 103 7.38 -0.47 -16.22
CA PHE A 103 6.05 -1.09 -16.18
C PHE A 103 5.32 -0.91 -14.86
N LEU A 104 5.95 -0.31 -13.83
CA LEU A 104 5.29 -0.02 -12.56
C LEU A 104 4.02 0.84 -12.74
N HIS A 105 3.95 1.59 -13.84
CA HIS A 105 2.81 2.46 -14.21
C HIS A 105 1.71 1.79 -15.02
N ALA A 106 1.98 0.68 -15.69
CA ALA A 106 1.01 0.01 -16.54
C ALA A 106 -0.22 -0.46 -15.75
N HIS A 107 -0.11 -0.54 -14.44
CA HIS A 107 -1.16 -1.02 -13.54
C HIS A 107 -1.91 0.09 -12.77
N ALA A 108 -1.45 1.34 -12.81
CA ALA A 108 -2.23 2.44 -12.25
C ALA A 108 -3.39 2.75 -13.20
N PRO A 109 -4.66 2.71 -12.77
CA PRO A 109 -5.78 3.00 -13.66
C PRO A 109 -5.71 4.46 -14.11
N LYS A 110 -5.29 4.71 -15.35
CA LYS A 110 -5.14 6.06 -15.93
C LYS A 110 -6.42 6.91 -15.80
N LYS A 111 -7.60 6.28 -15.73
CA LYS A 111 -8.88 6.95 -15.55
C LYS A 111 -9.14 7.46 -14.13
N THR A 112 -8.62 6.79 -13.10
CA THR A 112 -8.81 7.23 -11.71
C THR A 112 -8.03 8.51 -11.42
N VAL A 113 -6.84 8.65 -12.02
CA VAL A 113 -5.98 9.82 -11.84
C VAL A 113 -6.51 11.06 -12.55
N SER A 114 -6.98 10.93 -13.80
CA SER A 114 -7.60 12.05 -14.53
C SER A 114 -8.87 12.52 -13.83
N THR A 115 -9.68 11.60 -13.30
CA THR A 115 -10.89 11.93 -12.54
C THR A 115 -10.57 12.67 -11.24
N ILE A 116 -9.52 12.27 -10.52
CA ILE A 116 -9.09 12.94 -9.27
C ILE A 116 -8.53 14.34 -9.55
N LEU A 117 -7.76 14.50 -10.63
CA LEU A 117 -7.20 15.80 -11.04
C LEU A 117 -8.29 16.73 -11.60
N ASP A 118 -9.23 16.20 -12.39
CA ASP A 118 -10.37 16.98 -12.93
C ASP A 118 -11.33 17.42 -11.84
N LEU A 119 -11.53 16.62 -10.77
CA LEU A 119 -12.39 16.98 -9.64
C LEU A 119 -11.75 18.04 -8.73
N LYS A 120 -10.42 18.09 -8.61
CA LYS A 120 -9.73 19.19 -7.91
C LYS A 120 -9.81 20.54 -8.64
N GLY A 121 -10.05 20.51 -9.96
CA GLY A 121 -10.23 21.71 -10.79
C GLY A 121 -11.65 22.26 -10.86
N ARG A 122 -12.65 21.52 -10.42
CA ARG A 122 -14.05 21.96 -10.41
C ARG A 122 -14.51 22.13 -8.98
N GLY A 123 -14.27 23.32 -8.42
CA GLY A 123 -14.91 23.75 -7.19
C GLY A 123 -16.44 23.82 -7.36
N ALA A 124 -17.16 23.32 -6.37
CA ALA A 124 -18.60 23.27 -6.17
C ALA A 124 -19.28 21.96 -6.54
N TYR A 125 -19.47 21.13 -5.53
CA TYR A 125 -20.58 20.18 -5.54
C TYR A 125 -21.82 20.93 -5.04
N GLU A 126 -22.71 21.31 -5.96
CA GLU A 126 -24.10 21.60 -5.63
C GLU A 126 -24.80 20.27 -5.25
N ASP A 127 -25.54 20.31 -4.15
CA ASP A 127 -26.43 19.24 -3.70
C ASP A 127 -27.43 18.88 -4.84
N GLY A 128 -27.22 17.75 -5.50
CA GLY A 128 -27.99 17.33 -6.67
C GLY A 128 -28.20 15.83 -6.74
N ASN A 129 -29.28 15.37 -6.11
CA ASN A 129 -30.11 14.22 -6.51
C ASN A 129 -29.39 13.01 -7.14
N TYR A 130 -28.96 12.07 -6.32
CA TYR A 130 -28.69 10.71 -6.79
C TYR A 130 -30.02 10.01 -7.09
N ASN A 131 -30.43 10.06 -8.35
CA ASN A 131 -31.56 9.31 -8.87
C ASN A 131 -31.30 7.81 -8.71
N ARG A 132 -32.07 7.17 -7.83
CA ARG A 132 -32.19 5.71 -7.69
C ARG A 132 -32.89 5.15 -8.95
N GLY A 133 -32.12 4.86 -9.98
CA GLY A 133 -32.63 4.33 -11.24
C GLY A 133 -31.63 3.40 -11.93
N GLY A 134 -31.14 2.40 -11.24
CA GLY A 134 -30.46 1.26 -11.81
C GLY A 134 -31.16 0.00 -11.32
N ASN A 135 -31.87 -0.68 -12.21
CA ASN A 135 -32.55 -1.95 -11.96
C ASN A 135 -31.57 -2.94 -11.33
N PHE A 136 -31.68 -3.12 -10.02
CA PHE A 136 -31.18 -4.31 -9.35
C PHE A 136 -32.18 -5.40 -9.62
N GLU A 137 -31.88 -6.30 -10.55
CA GLU A 137 -32.57 -7.58 -10.62
C GLU A 137 -32.41 -8.27 -9.26
N ARG A 138 -33.54 -8.40 -8.55
CA ARG A 138 -33.64 -9.24 -7.36
C ARG A 138 -33.44 -10.67 -7.81
N PHE A 139 -32.29 -11.24 -7.52
CA PHE A 139 -32.12 -12.69 -7.52
C PHE A 139 -33.08 -13.24 -6.47
N GLY A 140 -34.02 -14.07 -6.94
CA GLY A 140 -35.07 -14.63 -6.12
C GLY A 140 -34.57 -15.57 -5.04
N GLU A 141 -35.33 -15.66 -3.95
CA GLU A 141 -35.06 -16.56 -2.81
C GLU A 141 -35.08 -18.07 -3.17
N SER A 142 -35.25 -18.45 -4.44
CA SER A 142 -35.29 -19.83 -4.91
C SER A 142 -33.91 -20.51 -5.04
N ASP A 143 -32.79 -19.77 -4.96
CA ASP A 143 -31.44 -20.35 -5.12
C ASP A 143 -30.78 -20.80 -3.80
N LEU A 144 -31.51 -20.76 -2.69
CA LEU A 144 -31.04 -21.16 -1.37
C LEU A 144 -31.37 -22.60 -0.97
N GLN A 145 -32.00 -23.40 -1.86
CA GLN A 145 -32.33 -24.80 -1.60
C GLN A 145 -31.58 -25.76 -2.53
N SER A 146 -30.30 -25.93 -2.33
CA SER A 146 -29.62 -27.18 -2.65
C SER A 146 -28.45 -27.38 -1.69
N ARG A 147 -28.73 -27.96 -0.54
CA ARG A 147 -27.73 -28.67 0.24
C ARG A 147 -27.34 -29.91 -0.57
N PRO A 148 -26.05 -30.15 -0.86
CA PRO A 148 -25.64 -31.44 -1.40
C PRO A 148 -25.72 -32.47 -0.27
N SER A 149 -26.79 -33.25 -0.23
CA SER A 149 -26.93 -34.47 0.59
C SER A 149 -26.17 -35.66 0.01
N ASP A 150 -25.31 -35.46 -1.00
CA ASP A 150 -24.66 -36.55 -1.73
C ASP A 150 -23.17 -36.71 -1.39
N LEU A 151 -22.85 -36.67 -0.10
CA LEU A 151 -21.51 -37.02 0.40
C LEU A 151 -21.36 -38.51 0.70
N GLN A 152 -22.34 -39.34 0.37
CA GLN A 152 -22.27 -40.78 0.52
C GLN A 152 -22.29 -41.46 -0.87
N SER A 153 -21.21 -42.18 -1.19
CA SER A 153 -21.02 -43.06 -2.34
C SER A 153 -20.38 -42.43 -3.61
N ARG A 154 -19.09 -42.10 -3.53
CA ARG A 154 -18.22 -42.21 -4.72
C ARG A 154 -17.22 -43.32 -4.48
N PRO A 155 -17.07 -44.26 -5.44
CA PRO A 155 -16.08 -45.34 -5.32
C PRO A 155 -14.65 -44.78 -5.26
N ASN A 156 -13.83 -45.36 -4.38
CA ASN A 156 -12.45 -44.94 -4.06
C ASN A 156 -11.44 -44.96 -5.24
N GLY A 157 -11.87 -45.09 -6.48
CA GLY A 157 -11.02 -45.19 -7.67
C GLY A 157 -10.79 -43.91 -8.47
N GLU A 158 -11.60 -42.85 -8.29
CA GLU A 158 -11.49 -41.61 -9.11
C GLU A 158 -10.82 -40.41 -8.37
N LEU A 159 -10.26 -40.62 -7.19
CA LEU A 159 -9.75 -39.55 -6.33
C LEU A 159 -8.31 -39.12 -6.62
N LEU A 160 -7.64 -39.68 -7.60
CA LEU A 160 -6.27 -39.30 -7.94
C LEU A 160 -6.14 -38.91 -9.43
N LYS A 161 -6.91 -37.90 -9.86
CA LYS A 161 -6.38 -37.02 -10.89
C LYS A 161 -5.12 -36.38 -10.30
N SER A 162 -4.00 -36.54 -10.97
CA SER A 162 -2.74 -35.92 -10.61
C SER A 162 -3.00 -34.43 -10.30
N ALA A 163 -2.34 -33.84 -9.30
CA ALA A 163 -2.40 -32.41 -9.05
C ALA A 163 -2.08 -31.56 -10.31
N LYS A 164 -1.41 -32.17 -11.28
CA LYS A 164 -1.13 -31.62 -12.63
C LYS A 164 -2.36 -31.50 -13.53
N ASP A 165 -3.42 -32.27 -13.27
CA ASP A 165 -4.64 -32.25 -14.08
C ASP A 165 -5.76 -31.39 -13.52
N CYS A 166 -5.56 -30.81 -12.32
CA CYS A 166 -6.53 -29.94 -11.68
C CYS A 166 -6.38 -28.50 -12.20
N THR A 167 -7.32 -28.04 -13.01
CA THR A 167 -7.32 -26.64 -13.46
C THR A 167 -7.59 -25.69 -12.29
N ILE A 168 -7.02 -24.48 -12.34
CA ILE A 168 -7.30 -23.40 -11.35
C ILE A 168 -8.80 -23.20 -11.19
N ASN A 169 -9.58 -23.26 -12.27
CA ASN A 169 -11.02 -23.07 -12.22
C ASN A 169 -11.72 -24.12 -11.35
N GLU A 170 -11.27 -25.37 -11.39
CA GLU A 170 -11.83 -26.45 -10.57
C GLU A 170 -11.43 -26.31 -9.10
N LEU A 171 -10.16 -25.93 -8.81
CA LEU A 171 -9.70 -25.63 -7.45
C LEU A 171 -10.44 -24.43 -6.85
N VAL A 172 -10.64 -23.37 -7.64
CA VAL A 172 -11.30 -22.14 -7.20
C VAL A 172 -12.79 -22.38 -6.93
N LYS A 173 -13.48 -23.10 -7.81
CA LYS A 173 -14.95 -23.21 -7.78
C LYS A 173 -15.51 -23.79 -6.46
N ASN A 174 -14.78 -24.75 -5.84
CA ASN A 174 -15.29 -25.50 -4.68
C ASN A 174 -14.47 -25.31 -3.39
N ASN A 175 -13.30 -24.67 -3.45
CA ASN A 175 -12.37 -24.66 -2.33
C ASN A 175 -12.03 -23.23 -1.82
N VAL A 176 -12.55 -22.17 -2.43
CA VAL A 176 -12.31 -20.81 -1.94
C VAL A 176 -13.22 -20.55 -0.75
N VAL A 177 -12.62 -20.34 0.41
CA VAL A 177 -13.32 -19.97 1.67
C VAL A 177 -13.69 -18.50 1.65
N SER A 178 -12.76 -17.64 1.22
CA SER A 178 -12.97 -16.19 1.17
C SER A 178 -12.07 -15.53 0.14
N SER A 179 -12.55 -14.40 -0.36
CA SER A 179 -11.81 -13.46 -1.20
C SER A 179 -11.55 -12.18 -0.43
N ARG A 180 -10.35 -11.61 -0.58
CA ARG A 180 -9.98 -10.36 0.09
C ARG A 180 -9.29 -9.42 -0.90
N VAL A 181 -9.75 -8.17 -0.94
CA VAL A 181 -9.06 -7.06 -1.61
C VAL A 181 -8.61 -6.06 -0.56
N ARG A 182 -7.38 -5.56 -0.71
CA ARG A 182 -6.78 -4.55 0.16
C ARG A 182 -6.27 -3.40 -0.68
N LEU A 183 -6.37 -2.19 -0.14
CA LEU A 183 -5.79 -0.97 -0.70
C LEU A 183 -4.95 -0.30 0.39
N ALA A 184 -3.77 0.19 0.04
CA ALA A 184 -2.88 0.95 0.92
C ALA A 184 -2.87 2.40 0.47
N ARG A 185 -3.08 3.33 1.41
CA ARG A 185 -3.09 4.78 1.16
C ARG A 185 -2.32 5.49 2.27
N ASN A 186 -1.51 6.45 1.87
CA ASN A 186 -0.82 7.33 2.80
C ASN A 186 -1.17 8.78 2.52
N VAL A 187 -1.11 9.62 3.53
CA VAL A 187 -1.35 11.06 3.39
C VAL A 187 -0.03 11.81 3.23
N THR A 188 -0.07 12.93 2.55
CA THR A 188 1.08 13.85 2.43
C THR A 188 1.31 14.62 3.72
N GLY A 189 2.55 15.02 3.96
CA GLY A 189 2.87 15.87 5.11
C GLY A 189 2.94 15.15 6.45
N LEU A 190 2.78 13.83 6.49
CA LEU A 190 2.92 12.99 7.68
C LEU A 190 3.96 11.90 7.40
N GLU A 191 4.79 11.58 8.37
CA GLU A 191 5.70 10.43 8.31
C GLU A 191 4.88 9.14 8.28
N PHE A 192 5.40 8.08 7.65
CA PHE A 192 4.73 6.78 7.66
C PHE A 192 4.63 6.22 9.09
N PRO A 193 3.64 5.36 9.38
CA PRO A 193 3.23 5.01 10.75
C PRO A 193 4.35 4.62 11.70
N ARG A 194 5.39 3.95 11.21
CA ARG A 194 6.54 3.55 12.00
C ARG A 194 7.32 4.73 12.61
N ASN A 195 7.30 5.88 11.95
CA ASN A 195 8.08 7.06 12.32
C ASN A 195 7.21 8.17 12.92
N ILE A 196 5.89 7.97 13.00
CA ILE A 196 4.97 8.97 13.56
C ILE A 196 5.19 9.12 15.06
N LYS A 197 5.31 10.37 15.51
CA LYS A 197 5.28 10.70 16.93
C LYS A 197 3.84 10.60 17.47
N THR A 198 3.67 9.97 18.63
CA THR A 198 2.37 9.66 19.22
C THR A 198 1.49 10.85 19.55
N THR A 199 2.07 12.03 19.70
CA THR A 199 1.38 13.28 20.06
C THR A 199 1.03 14.15 18.86
N ASP A 200 1.16 13.65 17.65
CA ASP A 200 0.91 14.43 16.43
C ASP A 200 -0.59 14.58 16.18
N GLN A 201 -1.08 15.82 16.21
CA GLN A 201 -2.49 16.16 15.95
C GLN A 201 -2.95 15.68 14.56
N ARG A 202 -2.05 15.66 13.58
CA ARG A 202 -2.33 15.17 12.21
C ARG A 202 -2.81 13.72 12.19
N VAL A 203 -2.46 12.92 13.20
CA VAL A 203 -2.96 11.54 13.36
C VAL A 203 -4.45 11.52 13.71
N VAL A 204 -4.88 12.46 14.54
CA VAL A 204 -6.32 12.60 14.89
C VAL A 204 -7.11 13.06 13.67
N ASP A 205 -6.57 13.99 12.90
CA ASP A 205 -7.18 14.47 11.66
C ASP A 205 -7.28 13.34 10.61
N LEU A 206 -6.25 12.51 10.50
CA LEU A 206 -6.25 11.30 9.68
C LEU A 206 -7.37 10.33 10.09
N MET A 207 -7.50 10.03 11.39
CA MET A 207 -8.54 9.14 11.91
C MET A 207 -9.95 9.69 11.63
N ASN A 208 -10.15 10.98 11.89
CA ASN A 208 -11.44 11.64 11.66
C ASN A 208 -11.79 11.68 10.17
N GLY A 209 -10.82 12.00 9.30
CA GLY A 209 -11.01 12.01 7.86
C GLY A 209 -11.35 10.62 7.31
N ALA A 210 -10.63 9.59 7.74
CA ALA A 210 -10.91 8.21 7.34
C ALA A 210 -12.29 7.72 7.83
N TYR A 211 -12.68 8.13 9.05
CA TYR A 211 -14.01 7.81 9.58
C TYR A 211 -15.12 8.59 8.86
N ALA A 212 -14.91 9.86 8.54
CA ALA A 212 -15.85 10.66 7.76
C ALA A 212 -16.07 10.07 6.35
N ALA A 213 -15.01 9.57 5.71
CA ALA A 213 -15.12 8.88 4.41
C ALA A 213 -16.00 7.62 4.47
N ALA A 214 -16.09 6.94 5.62
CA ALA A 214 -16.89 5.75 5.80
C ALA A 214 -18.39 6.05 6.01
N GLN A 215 -18.73 7.28 6.42
CA GLN A 215 -20.11 7.67 6.69
C GLN A 215 -20.97 7.61 5.40
N GLY A 216 -22.09 6.89 5.45
CA GLY A 216 -22.97 6.71 4.30
C GLY A 216 -22.48 5.70 3.25
N VAL A 217 -21.29 5.07 3.45
CA VAL A 217 -20.83 3.94 2.62
C VAL A 217 -21.21 2.61 3.26
N PHE A 218 -20.94 2.48 4.56
CA PHE A 218 -21.33 1.32 5.36
C PHE A 218 -21.63 1.73 6.81
N GLU A 219 -22.21 0.83 7.59
CA GLU A 219 -22.40 1.04 9.04
C GLU A 219 -21.04 1.00 9.75
N ALA A 220 -20.41 2.17 9.88
CA ALA A 220 -19.04 2.30 10.34
C ALA A 220 -18.95 2.43 11.86
N ARG A 221 -18.05 1.65 12.48
CA ARG A 221 -17.69 1.77 13.91
C ARG A 221 -16.20 2.06 14.03
N LEU A 222 -15.83 3.19 14.63
CA LEU A 222 -14.44 3.55 14.91
C LEU A 222 -14.00 2.93 16.23
N LEU A 223 -12.93 2.18 16.19
CA LEU A 223 -12.38 1.38 17.30
C LEU A 223 -10.91 1.75 17.55
N PRO A 224 -10.59 2.74 18.40
CA PRO A 224 -9.22 3.05 18.79
C PRO A 224 -8.62 1.86 19.57
N MET A 225 -7.40 1.46 19.22
CA MET A 225 -6.76 0.26 19.81
C MET A 225 -6.48 0.39 21.30
N ASN A 226 -6.27 1.60 21.81
CA ASN A 226 -6.08 1.84 23.25
C ASN A 226 -7.36 1.66 24.10
N LYS A 227 -8.54 1.71 23.48
CA LYS A 227 -9.84 1.55 24.17
C LYS A 227 -10.34 0.11 24.15
N LEU A 228 -9.69 -0.79 23.42
CA LEU A 228 -10.12 -2.19 23.29
C LEU A 228 -9.43 -3.09 24.31
N LYS A 229 -10.21 -3.99 24.94
CA LYS A 229 -9.71 -5.08 25.78
C LYS A 229 -9.01 -6.14 24.91
N LYS A 230 -8.15 -6.94 25.53
CA LYS A 230 -7.38 -8.00 24.85
C LYS A 230 -8.27 -9.00 24.11
N GLU A 231 -9.40 -9.38 24.71
CA GLU A 231 -10.38 -10.31 24.16
C GLU A 231 -11.07 -9.74 22.92
N GLN A 232 -11.40 -8.44 22.94
CA GLN A 232 -12.00 -7.74 21.80
C GLN A 232 -11.03 -7.67 20.62
N LYS A 233 -9.75 -7.35 20.89
CA LYS A 233 -8.71 -7.35 19.85
C LYS A 233 -8.52 -8.75 19.26
N LYS A 234 -8.51 -9.80 20.10
CA LYS A 234 -8.40 -11.19 19.68
C LYS A 234 -9.57 -11.57 18.75
N ALA A 235 -10.79 -11.22 19.11
CA ALA A 235 -11.98 -11.46 18.28
C ALA A 235 -11.89 -10.75 16.90
N LEU A 236 -11.37 -9.53 16.86
CA LEU A 236 -11.16 -8.80 15.59
C LEU A 236 -10.08 -9.47 14.72
N ILE A 237 -9.01 -9.98 15.33
CA ILE A 237 -7.95 -10.72 14.61
C ILE A 237 -8.51 -12.03 14.04
N GLU A 238 -9.22 -12.82 14.85
CA GLU A 238 -9.84 -14.08 14.42
C GLU A 238 -10.85 -13.89 13.27
N ARG A 239 -11.52 -12.74 13.25
CA ARG A 239 -12.40 -12.33 12.15
C ARG A 239 -11.66 -11.75 10.95
N HIS A 240 -10.34 -11.67 10.98
CA HIS A 240 -9.50 -11.07 9.95
C HIS A 240 -9.80 -9.59 9.66
N LEU A 241 -10.38 -8.86 10.60
CA LEU A 241 -10.70 -7.44 10.47
C LEU A 241 -9.52 -6.53 10.77
N ILE A 242 -8.59 -6.98 11.63
CA ILE A 242 -7.34 -6.27 11.94
C ILE A 242 -6.15 -7.23 11.91
N SER A 243 -4.96 -6.66 11.74
CA SER A 243 -3.69 -7.40 11.88
C SER A 243 -3.22 -7.45 13.33
N LEU A 244 -2.32 -8.39 13.63
CA LEU A 244 -1.66 -8.45 14.94
C LEU A 244 -0.81 -7.19 15.19
N ALA A 245 -0.20 -6.63 14.14
CA ALA A 245 0.58 -5.40 14.22
C ALA A 245 -0.29 -4.23 14.69
N LEU A 246 -1.46 -4.03 14.07
CA LEU A 246 -2.40 -3.00 14.50
C LEU A 246 -2.91 -3.21 15.92
N ALA A 247 -3.26 -4.45 16.29
CA ALA A 247 -3.75 -4.76 17.64
C ALA A 247 -2.75 -4.36 18.73
N ASN A 248 -1.45 -4.42 18.42
CA ASN A 248 -0.37 -4.01 19.31
C ASN A 248 -0.07 -2.49 19.27
N ASN A 249 -0.53 -1.79 18.26
CA ASN A 249 -0.36 -0.33 18.17
C ASN A 249 -1.42 0.40 19.02
N THR A 250 -1.18 0.45 20.34
CA THR A 250 -2.07 1.12 21.30
C THR A 250 -1.86 2.63 21.40
N GLN A 251 -0.87 3.17 20.71
CA GLN A 251 -0.53 4.59 20.79
C GLN A 251 -1.38 5.42 19.82
N ASN A 252 -1.38 5.03 18.56
CA ASN A 252 -2.03 5.79 17.49
C ASN A 252 -2.77 4.91 16.47
N GLY A 253 -2.95 3.62 16.77
CA GLY A 253 -3.68 2.68 15.93
C GLY A 253 -5.19 2.74 16.16
N ALA A 254 -5.97 2.62 15.08
CA ALA A 254 -7.42 2.48 15.13
C ALA A 254 -7.92 1.55 14.00
N ALA A 255 -9.12 1.02 14.17
CA ALA A 255 -9.82 0.34 13.09
C ALA A 255 -11.21 0.96 12.88
N ILE A 256 -11.67 1.00 11.62
CA ILE A 256 -13.06 1.27 11.27
C ILE A 256 -13.61 -0.03 10.71
N VAL A 257 -14.68 -0.56 11.29
CA VAL A 257 -15.24 -1.85 10.88
C VAL A 257 -16.71 -1.73 10.50
N GLU A 258 -17.13 -2.54 9.53
CA GLU A 258 -18.52 -2.62 9.08
C GLU A 258 -19.35 -3.46 10.04
N GLY A 259 -20.08 -2.80 10.96
CA GLY A 259 -21.01 -3.44 11.88
C GLY A 259 -20.49 -4.71 12.55
N ASP A 260 -21.39 -5.68 12.79
CA ASP A 260 -21.05 -6.99 13.40
C ASP A 260 -20.91 -8.12 12.37
N LYS A 261 -20.80 -7.82 11.09
CA LYS A 261 -20.67 -8.80 10.02
C LYS A 261 -19.41 -9.63 10.15
N LYS A 262 -19.51 -10.92 9.85
CA LYS A 262 -18.36 -11.84 9.81
C LYS A 262 -17.38 -11.45 8.70
N PHE A 263 -17.91 -11.05 7.54
CA PHE A 263 -17.18 -10.54 6.38
C PHE A 263 -17.64 -9.11 6.09
N GLY A 264 -16.83 -8.31 5.45
CA GLY A 264 -17.18 -6.94 5.13
C GLY A 264 -15.97 -6.04 4.99
N ILE A 265 -16.21 -4.74 5.11
CA ILE A 265 -15.17 -3.71 5.04
C ILE A 265 -14.55 -3.50 6.43
N SER A 266 -13.23 -3.46 6.46
CA SER A 266 -12.49 -2.91 7.59
C SER A 266 -11.35 -2.03 7.10
N VAL A 267 -11.10 -0.96 7.85
CA VAL A 267 -10.05 0.02 7.56
C VAL A 267 -9.14 0.08 8.78
N MET A 268 -7.88 -0.26 8.60
CA MET A 268 -6.85 -0.17 9.62
C MET A 268 -6.13 1.16 9.48
N ILE A 269 -5.99 1.90 10.56
CA ILE A 269 -5.33 3.20 10.61
C ILE A 269 -4.04 3.09 11.38
N ASN A 270 -2.94 3.57 10.78
CA ASN A 270 -1.59 3.50 11.32
C ASN A 270 -1.13 2.07 11.62
N GLU A 271 -1.26 1.19 10.64
CA GLU A 271 -0.66 -0.15 10.66
C GLU A 271 0.75 -0.09 10.02
N GLU A 272 0.95 -0.55 8.80
CA GLU A 272 2.16 -0.37 7.99
C GLU A 272 2.07 0.96 7.20
N ASP A 273 0.90 1.21 6.65
CA ASP A 273 0.52 2.46 5.97
C ASP A 273 -0.49 3.24 6.84
N HIS A 274 -0.70 4.53 6.51
CA HIS A 274 -1.65 5.36 7.27
C HIS A 274 -3.06 4.82 7.22
N VAL A 275 -3.52 4.37 6.04
CA VAL A 275 -4.83 3.77 5.84
C VAL A 275 -4.65 2.48 5.04
N ARG A 276 -5.06 1.38 5.62
CA ARG A 276 -5.09 0.08 4.97
C ARG A 276 -6.51 -0.43 4.95
N GLU A 277 -7.13 -0.25 3.83
CA GLU A 277 -8.49 -0.67 3.56
C GLU A 277 -8.53 -2.14 3.20
N GLN A 278 -9.57 -2.83 3.59
CA GLN A 278 -9.83 -4.18 3.10
C GLN A 278 -11.33 -4.48 3.03
N CYS A 279 -11.69 -5.30 2.05
CA CYS A 279 -12.98 -5.94 1.99
C CYS A 279 -12.80 -7.44 1.87
N VAL A 280 -13.50 -8.19 2.72
CA VAL A 280 -13.51 -9.65 2.72
C VAL A 280 -14.92 -10.11 2.35
N GLU A 281 -15.01 -11.03 1.37
CA GLU A 281 -16.25 -11.67 0.92
C GLU A 281 -16.12 -13.19 1.04
N GLU A 282 -17.22 -13.87 1.34
CA GLU A 282 -17.27 -15.32 1.37
C GLU A 282 -17.22 -15.91 -0.03
N GLY A 283 -16.42 -16.98 -0.22
CA GLY A 283 -16.23 -17.64 -1.51
C GLY A 283 -15.41 -16.79 -2.51
N PHE A 284 -15.47 -17.13 -3.80
CA PHE A 284 -14.71 -16.47 -4.86
C PHE A 284 -15.45 -15.23 -5.38
N LYS A 285 -15.21 -14.06 -4.78
CA LYS A 285 -15.90 -12.79 -5.09
C LYS A 285 -14.95 -11.59 -5.11
N LEU A 286 -13.76 -11.72 -5.73
CA LEU A 286 -12.77 -10.64 -5.78
C LEU A 286 -13.32 -9.35 -6.41
N LYS A 287 -14.07 -9.46 -7.51
CA LYS A 287 -14.67 -8.31 -8.19
C LYS A 287 -15.63 -7.56 -7.25
N ARG A 288 -16.53 -8.28 -6.59
CA ARG A 288 -17.47 -7.68 -5.62
C ARG A 288 -16.77 -7.03 -4.44
N ALA A 289 -15.73 -7.70 -3.90
CA ALA A 289 -14.92 -7.14 -2.81
C ALA A 289 -14.27 -5.82 -3.23
N TYR A 290 -13.74 -5.76 -4.46
CA TYR A 290 -13.16 -4.54 -5.01
C TYR A 290 -14.19 -3.43 -5.22
N GLU A 291 -15.35 -3.75 -5.84
CA GLU A 291 -16.40 -2.77 -6.11
C GLU A 291 -16.95 -2.14 -4.82
N ARG A 292 -17.11 -2.93 -3.76
CA ARG A 292 -17.50 -2.41 -2.44
C ARG A 292 -16.43 -1.50 -1.84
N LEU A 293 -15.17 -1.93 -1.90
CA LEU A 293 -14.06 -1.19 -1.32
C LEU A 293 -13.80 0.12 -2.07
N ARG A 294 -13.93 0.11 -3.41
CA ARG A 294 -13.73 1.27 -4.27
C ARG A 294 -14.60 2.46 -3.87
N VAL A 295 -15.84 2.23 -3.46
CA VAL A 295 -16.75 3.31 -3.03
C VAL A 295 -16.19 4.04 -1.80
N TYR A 296 -15.61 3.30 -0.86
CA TYR A 296 -14.94 3.90 0.29
C TYR A 296 -13.64 4.61 -0.12
N ASP A 297 -12.80 3.95 -0.92
CA ASP A 297 -11.51 4.51 -1.39
C ASP A 297 -11.71 5.84 -2.14
N GLU A 298 -12.70 5.91 -3.05
CA GLU A 298 -13.02 7.15 -3.76
C GLU A 298 -13.36 8.29 -2.78
N ARG A 299 -14.15 8.03 -1.76
CA ARG A 299 -14.47 9.04 -0.74
C ARG A 299 -13.26 9.42 0.11
N LEU A 300 -12.41 8.44 0.45
CA LEU A 300 -11.16 8.70 1.17
C LEU A 300 -10.24 9.63 0.38
N LEU A 301 -10.08 9.39 -0.92
CA LEU A 301 -9.28 10.20 -1.83
C LEU A 301 -9.80 11.65 -1.94
N HIS A 302 -11.10 11.88 -1.75
CA HIS A 302 -11.68 13.23 -1.69
C HIS A 302 -11.53 13.89 -0.31
N THR A 303 -11.47 13.09 0.75
CA THR A 303 -11.46 13.59 2.13
C THR A 303 -10.06 13.90 2.62
N LEU A 304 -9.05 13.11 2.21
CA LEU A 304 -7.68 13.20 2.70
C LEU A 304 -6.68 13.55 1.58
N PRO A 305 -5.63 14.31 1.86
CA PRO A 305 -4.56 14.62 0.90
C PRO A 305 -3.65 13.40 0.70
N VAL A 306 -4.08 12.44 -0.12
CA VAL A 306 -3.36 11.19 -0.31
C VAL A 306 -2.06 11.39 -1.09
N ALA A 307 -1.00 10.71 -0.65
CA ALA A 307 0.31 10.73 -1.26
C ALA A 307 0.31 9.95 -2.58
N TYR A 308 0.45 10.67 -3.67
CA TYR A 308 0.43 10.13 -5.03
C TYR A 308 1.50 10.79 -5.91
N ASP A 309 2.20 9.99 -6.68
CA ASP A 309 3.15 10.44 -7.70
C ASP A 309 2.63 10.02 -9.09
N PRO A 310 2.60 10.93 -10.10
CA PRO A 310 2.07 10.60 -11.43
C PRO A 310 2.78 9.45 -12.12
N GLN A 311 4.04 9.21 -11.77
CA GLN A 311 4.85 8.14 -12.33
C GLN A 311 4.88 6.88 -11.45
N LEU A 312 4.81 6.98 -10.14
CA LEU A 312 4.92 5.88 -9.20
C LEU A 312 3.57 5.36 -8.68
N GLY A 313 2.48 6.12 -8.89
CA GLY A 313 1.18 5.81 -8.32
C GLY A 313 1.08 6.20 -6.85
N PHE A 314 0.29 5.45 -6.07
CA PHE A 314 0.15 5.67 -4.63
C PHE A 314 1.44 5.29 -3.89
N LEU A 315 1.94 6.22 -3.09
CA LEU A 315 3.18 6.06 -2.34
C LEU A 315 2.91 5.34 -1.03
N THR A 316 3.57 4.21 -0.84
CA THR A 316 3.35 3.29 0.30
C THR A 316 4.60 3.15 1.14
N ALA A 317 4.48 2.73 2.42
CA ALA A 317 5.63 2.47 3.27
C ALA A 317 6.50 1.34 2.69
N CYS A 318 5.85 0.27 2.21
CA CYS A 318 6.55 -0.87 1.58
C CYS A 318 6.50 -0.77 0.05
N PRO A 319 7.64 -0.87 -0.66
CA PRO A 319 7.70 -0.85 -2.12
C PRO A 319 6.86 -1.93 -2.81
N THR A 320 6.53 -3.03 -2.12
CA THR A 320 5.66 -4.09 -2.66
C THR A 320 4.24 -3.62 -2.97
N ASN A 321 3.78 -2.57 -2.29
CA ASN A 321 2.45 -2.00 -2.45
C ASN A 321 2.43 -0.76 -3.37
N LEU A 322 3.61 -0.29 -3.83
CA LEU A 322 3.73 0.90 -4.69
C LEU A 322 2.92 0.75 -5.98
N GLY A 323 2.36 1.83 -6.47
CA GLY A 323 1.56 1.87 -7.71
C GLY A 323 0.07 1.91 -7.42
N THR A 324 -0.66 0.84 -7.63
CA THR A 324 -2.10 0.79 -7.31
C THR A 324 -2.38 0.75 -5.80
N GLY A 325 -1.38 0.38 -4.99
CA GLY A 325 -1.56 0.07 -3.59
C GLY A 325 -2.48 -1.13 -3.34
N MET A 326 -2.81 -1.90 -4.38
CA MET A 326 -3.81 -2.96 -4.31
C MET A 326 -3.17 -4.35 -4.20
N ARG A 327 -3.75 -5.17 -3.32
CA ARG A 327 -3.47 -6.59 -3.24
C ARG A 327 -4.77 -7.38 -3.14
N ALA A 328 -4.98 -8.30 -4.07
CA ALA A 328 -6.08 -9.25 -4.05
C ALA A 328 -5.58 -10.63 -3.61
N SER A 329 -6.40 -11.36 -2.86
CA SER A 329 -6.05 -12.70 -2.37
C SER A 329 -7.28 -13.55 -2.13
N CYS A 330 -7.11 -14.87 -2.26
CA CYS A 330 -8.12 -15.87 -1.93
C CYS A 330 -7.58 -16.83 -0.87
N MET A 331 -8.43 -17.20 0.07
CA MET A 331 -8.14 -18.26 1.03
C MET A 331 -8.72 -19.56 0.51
N LEU A 332 -7.86 -20.57 0.32
CA LEU A 332 -8.24 -21.89 -0.15
C LEU A 332 -8.25 -22.91 1.00
N PHE A 333 -9.24 -23.78 1.00
CA PHE A 333 -9.29 -24.94 1.91
C PHE A 333 -8.94 -26.22 1.14
N LEU A 334 -7.73 -26.71 1.32
CA LEU A 334 -7.11 -27.77 0.52
C LEU A 334 -6.70 -29.01 1.36
N PRO A 335 -7.59 -29.60 2.18
CA PRO A 335 -7.21 -30.69 3.06
C PRO A 335 -6.80 -31.99 2.32
N ALA A 336 -7.39 -32.24 1.16
CA ALA A 336 -7.06 -33.40 0.34
C ALA A 336 -5.64 -33.30 -0.23
N LEU A 337 -5.26 -32.16 -0.80
CA LEU A 337 -3.90 -31.92 -1.29
C LEU A 337 -2.86 -32.00 -0.17
N LYS A 338 -3.20 -31.50 1.03
CA LYS A 338 -2.32 -31.60 2.18
C LYS A 338 -2.08 -33.05 2.60
N ARG A 339 -3.15 -33.88 2.66
CA ARG A 339 -3.03 -35.31 2.99
C ARG A 339 -2.24 -36.09 1.93
N ALA A 340 -2.40 -35.73 0.64
CA ALA A 340 -1.67 -36.35 -0.47
C ALA A 340 -0.20 -35.89 -0.58
N GLY A 341 0.26 -34.97 0.26
CA GLY A 341 1.61 -34.39 0.15
C GLY A 341 1.86 -33.55 -1.10
N ALA A 342 0.80 -33.20 -1.86
CA ALA A 342 0.90 -32.53 -3.17
C ALA A 342 0.74 -30.99 -3.08
N ILE A 343 0.66 -30.43 -1.88
CA ILE A 343 0.43 -28.99 -1.71
C ILE A 343 1.62 -28.16 -2.21
N GLU A 344 2.85 -28.59 -1.96
CA GLU A 344 4.06 -27.88 -2.37
C GLU A 344 4.18 -27.78 -3.90
N ASP A 345 3.81 -28.83 -4.62
CA ASP A 345 3.86 -28.84 -6.09
C ASP A 345 2.75 -27.95 -6.67
N ALA A 346 1.56 -27.96 -6.09
CA ALA A 346 0.48 -27.04 -6.47
C ALA A 346 0.90 -25.59 -6.24
N LEU A 347 1.55 -25.27 -5.11
CA LEU A 347 2.05 -23.92 -4.82
C LEU A 347 3.14 -23.46 -5.79
N LYS A 348 4.07 -24.37 -6.17
CA LYS A 348 5.09 -24.08 -7.18
C LYS A 348 4.45 -23.76 -8.53
N THR A 349 3.46 -24.54 -8.95
CA THR A 349 2.71 -24.31 -10.19
C THR A 349 2.00 -22.96 -10.17
N PHE A 350 1.31 -22.60 -9.09
CA PHE A 350 0.67 -21.29 -8.96
C PHE A 350 1.65 -20.14 -9.06
N LYS A 351 2.83 -20.28 -8.46
CA LYS A 351 3.88 -19.27 -8.52
C LYS A 351 4.49 -19.14 -9.92
N SER A 352 4.82 -20.28 -10.59
CA SER A 352 5.53 -20.27 -11.86
C SER A 352 4.63 -19.92 -13.05
N GLU A 353 3.40 -20.42 -13.09
CA GLU A 353 2.50 -20.26 -14.24
C GLU A 353 1.63 -19.00 -14.13
N PHE A 354 1.29 -18.59 -12.91
CA PHE A 354 0.34 -17.48 -12.69
C PHE A 354 0.94 -16.30 -11.92
N GLY A 355 2.20 -16.35 -11.54
CA GLY A 355 2.86 -15.28 -10.78
C GLY A 355 2.23 -15.00 -9.41
N LEU A 356 1.51 -15.98 -8.85
CA LEU A 356 0.83 -15.81 -7.56
C LEU A 356 1.84 -15.90 -6.41
N THR A 357 1.67 -15.03 -5.42
CA THR A 357 2.39 -15.10 -4.14
C THR A 357 1.57 -15.94 -3.17
N VAL A 358 2.14 -16.98 -2.59
CA VAL A 358 1.49 -17.89 -1.63
C VAL A 358 2.16 -17.78 -0.28
#